data_38519d68410479f523a3db4aa9d1e36f
#
_entry.id   38519d68410479f523a3db4aa9d1e36f
#
_cell.length_a   1.000
_cell.length_b   1.000
_cell.length_c   1.000
_cell.angle_alpha   90.00
_cell.angle_beta   90.00
_cell.angle_gamma   90.00
#
_symmetry.space_group_name_H-M   'P 1'
#
loop_
_entity.id
_entity.type
_entity.pdbx_description
1 polymer ?
#
loop_
_entity_poly.entity_id
_entity_poly.type
_entity_poly.pdbx_seq_one_letter_code
_entity_poly.pdbx_strand_id
1 'polypeptide(L)'
;GSKTYTIDFKKHKLLSEMEFEDGENLLEANAQQNAFAYLKGSNLYVRTFNVANNAMTREKKSHDFQISTDGSREIVYGQSVHRDEFGISKGTFWSPNGELLAFYRMDQSMVSDYPQVDIPEIDYFNHPETETCCAKPAPDKYPMTGETSHKVTVGVFDCMTGKTIYLKAGDPTDRYFTNIAWSPDSKTIYM
;
A
#
# COMPACT_ATOMS: atom_id res chain seq x y z
N GLY A 1 -17.43 2.70 0.72
CA GLY A 1 -16.38 2.41 1.68
C GLY A 1 -16.26 0.92 1.97
N SER A 2 -15.06 0.46 2.30
CA SER A 2 -14.80 -0.93 2.69
C SER A 2 -14.71 -1.07 4.21
N LYS A 3 -15.12 -2.23 4.74
CA LYS A 3 -15.04 -2.52 6.16
C LYS A 3 -14.08 -3.67 6.44
N THR A 4 -13.30 -3.51 7.49
CA THR A 4 -12.39 -4.55 7.98
C THR A 4 -12.82 -4.98 9.37
N TYR A 5 -12.87 -6.29 9.57
CA TYR A 5 -13.29 -6.90 10.84
C TYR A 5 -12.12 -7.69 11.44
N THR A 6 -11.83 -7.47 12.71
CA THR A 6 -10.91 -8.32 13.47
C THR A 6 -11.71 -9.25 14.37
N ILE A 7 -11.54 -10.57 14.20
CA ILE A 7 -12.31 -11.59 14.89
C ILE A 7 -11.38 -12.49 15.70
N ASP A 8 -11.67 -12.67 17.00
CA ASP A 8 -11.06 -13.74 17.79
C ASP A 8 -11.73 -15.06 17.40
N PHE A 9 -11.02 -15.85 16.60
CA PHE A 9 -11.55 -17.10 16.06
C PHE A 9 -11.80 -18.16 17.14
N LYS A 10 -11.01 -18.16 18.20
CA LYS A 10 -11.17 -19.13 19.30
C LYS A 10 -12.39 -18.83 20.17
N LYS A 11 -12.69 -17.55 20.37
CA LYS A 11 -13.82 -17.08 21.17
C LYS A 11 -15.07 -16.73 20.35
N HIS A 12 -14.98 -16.85 19.03
CA HIS A 12 -16.02 -16.44 18.08
C HIS A 12 -16.53 -15.01 18.36
N LYS A 13 -15.61 -14.10 18.66
CA LYS A 13 -15.95 -12.74 19.07
C LYS A 13 -15.37 -11.70 18.13
N LEU A 14 -16.21 -10.76 17.71
CA LEU A 14 -15.75 -9.56 17.01
C LEU A 14 -14.95 -8.68 18.00
N LEU A 15 -13.69 -8.42 17.67
CA LEU A 15 -12.77 -7.59 18.46
C LEU A 15 -12.83 -6.13 18.03
N SER A 16 -12.85 -5.89 16.72
CA SER A 16 -12.95 -4.55 16.16
C SER A 16 -13.56 -4.55 14.77
N GLU A 17 -14.21 -3.46 14.44
CA GLU A 17 -14.65 -3.09 13.09
C GLU A 17 -14.00 -1.75 12.75
N MET A 18 -13.54 -1.63 11.51
CA MET A 18 -12.98 -0.41 10.97
C MET A 18 -13.56 -0.18 9.58
N GLU A 19 -13.96 1.04 9.32
CA GLU A 19 -14.48 1.49 8.04
C GLU A 19 -13.46 2.41 7.36
N PHE A 20 -13.23 2.17 6.08
CA PHE A 20 -12.45 3.04 5.21
C PHE A 20 -13.43 3.86 4.36
N GLU A 21 -13.15 5.15 4.21
CA GLU A 21 -13.93 6.05 3.36
C GLU A 21 -13.79 5.67 1.87
N ASP A 22 -14.68 6.19 1.06
CA ASP A 22 -14.56 6.03 -0.39
C ASP A 22 -13.25 6.64 -0.90
N GLY A 23 -12.51 5.86 -1.70
CA GLY A 23 -11.18 6.24 -2.18
C GLY A 23 -10.04 5.92 -1.20
N GLU A 24 -10.32 5.35 -0.04
CA GLU A 24 -9.32 4.76 0.85
C GLU A 24 -9.20 3.26 0.57
N ASN A 25 -7.98 2.80 0.26
CA ASN A 25 -7.68 1.40 -0.04
C ASN A 25 -6.70 0.85 0.99
N LEU A 26 -7.16 -0.08 1.83
CA LEU A 26 -6.31 -0.76 2.81
C LEU A 26 -5.22 -1.57 2.09
N LEU A 27 -3.97 -1.37 2.50
CA LEU A 27 -2.83 -2.17 2.04
C LEU A 27 -2.50 -3.26 3.06
N GLU A 28 -2.22 -2.88 4.29
CA GLU A 28 -1.78 -3.83 5.33
C GLU A 28 -2.05 -3.28 6.73
N ALA A 29 -2.45 -4.17 7.65
CA ALA A 29 -2.49 -3.90 9.09
C ALA A 29 -1.22 -4.41 9.77
N ASN A 30 -0.76 -3.74 10.83
CA ASN A 30 0.30 -4.29 11.67
C ASN A 30 -0.19 -5.52 12.46
N ALA A 31 0.74 -6.31 12.99
CA ALA A 31 0.41 -7.53 13.74
C ALA A 31 -0.47 -7.27 14.98
N GLN A 32 -0.35 -6.09 15.58
CA GLN A 32 -1.11 -5.66 16.75
C GLN A 32 -2.52 -5.16 16.40
N GLN A 33 -2.85 -5.02 15.11
CA GLN A 33 -4.14 -4.52 14.62
C GLN A 33 -4.50 -3.13 15.18
N ASN A 34 -3.51 -2.28 15.39
CA ASN A 34 -3.68 -0.92 15.90
C ASN A 34 -3.06 0.16 14.99
N ALA A 35 -2.44 -0.25 13.89
CA ALA A 35 -1.97 0.64 12.84
C ALA A 35 -2.23 0.00 11.46
N PHE A 36 -2.60 0.83 10.49
CA PHE A 36 -3.06 0.42 9.17
C PHE A 36 -2.43 1.30 8.10
N ALA A 37 -1.71 0.68 7.17
CA ALA A 37 -1.24 1.34 5.97
C ALA A 37 -2.34 1.32 4.90
N TYR A 38 -2.63 2.46 4.29
CA TYR A 38 -3.65 2.57 3.26
C TYR A 38 -3.29 3.64 2.23
N LEU A 39 -3.90 3.55 1.07
CA LEU A 39 -3.84 4.60 0.05
C LEU A 39 -5.10 5.46 0.13
N LYS A 40 -4.93 6.77 0.00
CA LYS A 40 -6.01 7.71 -0.31
C LYS A 40 -5.65 8.44 -1.61
N GLY A 41 -6.41 8.13 -2.66
CA GLY A 41 -5.92 8.38 -4.02
C GLY A 41 -4.64 7.59 -4.28
N SER A 42 -3.59 8.27 -4.75
CA SER A 42 -2.27 7.67 -5.00
C SER A 42 -1.26 7.86 -3.86
N ASN A 43 -1.67 8.48 -2.76
CA ASN A 43 -0.77 8.78 -1.64
C ASN A 43 -0.89 7.76 -0.51
N LEU A 44 0.26 7.46 0.11
CA LEU A 44 0.37 6.54 1.24
C LEU A 44 0.09 7.25 2.55
N TYR A 45 -0.74 6.61 3.37
CA TYR A 45 -1.10 7.04 4.72
C TYR A 45 -0.94 5.90 5.72
N VAL A 46 -0.77 6.27 6.98
CA VAL A 46 -0.89 5.36 8.12
C VAL A 46 -1.93 5.90 9.09
N ARG A 47 -2.92 5.08 9.41
CA ARG A 47 -3.90 5.34 10.49
C ARG A 47 -3.50 4.55 11.73
N THR A 48 -3.31 5.23 12.86
CA THR A 48 -3.03 4.60 14.15
C THR A 48 -4.20 4.78 15.10
N PHE A 49 -4.41 3.79 15.98
CA PHE A 49 -5.42 3.84 17.02
C PHE A 49 -4.74 3.81 18.40
N ASN A 50 -4.91 4.86 19.16
CA ASN A 50 -4.54 4.83 20.57
C ASN A 50 -5.56 3.97 21.33
N VAL A 51 -5.11 2.84 21.85
CA VAL A 51 -5.85 2.08 22.85
C VAL A 51 -5.72 2.86 24.16
N ALA A 52 -6.54 3.88 24.35
CA ALA A 52 -6.63 4.55 25.64
C ALA A 52 -7.14 3.53 26.66
N ASN A 53 -6.34 3.23 27.68
CA ASN A 53 -6.66 2.32 28.79
C ASN A 53 -7.78 2.87 29.72
N ASN A 54 -8.77 3.57 29.20
CA ASN A 54 -9.94 4.02 29.94
C ASN A 54 -11.13 3.12 29.61
N ALA A 55 -11.39 2.19 30.48
CA ALA A 55 -12.50 1.23 30.43
C ALA A 55 -13.90 1.86 30.34
N MET A 56 -14.02 3.18 30.35
CA MET A 56 -15.31 3.90 30.38
C MET A 56 -15.70 4.61 29.07
N THR A 57 -14.77 4.89 28.17
CA THR A 57 -15.09 5.48 26.87
C THR A 57 -14.50 4.65 25.75
N ARG A 58 -15.36 3.94 25.00
CA ARG A 58 -14.99 3.12 23.85
C ARG A 58 -14.64 3.96 22.60
N GLU A 59 -14.29 5.22 22.74
CA GLU A 59 -13.86 6.05 21.62
C GLU A 59 -12.41 5.77 21.28
N LYS A 60 -12.21 5.00 20.23
CA LYS A 60 -10.90 4.84 19.59
C LYS A 60 -10.57 6.14 18.87
N LYS A 61 -9.74 6.99 19.46
CA LYS A 61 -9.15 8.12 18.71
C LYS A 61 -8.17 7.56 17.69
N SER A 62 -8.48 7.76 16.42
CA SER A 62 -7.54 7.52 15.32
C SER A 62 -6.73 8.75 15.02
N HIS A 63 -5.51 8.56 14.55
CA HIS A 63 -4.66 9.59 14.01
C HIS A 63 -4.13 9.15 12.65
N ASP A 64 -4.29 10.00 11.64
CA ASP A 64 -3.83 9.73 10.29
C ASP A 64 -2.55 10.51 10.01
N PHE A 65 -1.53 9.79 9.55
CA PHE A 65 -0.29 10.34 9.05
C PHE A 65 -0.26 10.26 7.53
N GLN A 66 -0.10 11.38 6.86
CA GLN A 66 0.19 11.40 5.43
C GLN A 66 1.70 11.19 5.22
N ILE A 67 2.07 10.09 4.55
CA ILE A 67 3.47 9.72 4.33
C ILE A 67 3.99 10.30 3.02
N SER A 68 3.15 10.37 1.99
CA SER A 68 3.52 10.89 0.68
C SER A 68 2.54 11.95 0.18
N THR A 69 3.01 12.84 -0.70
CA THR A 69 2.23 13.94 -1.29
C THR A 69 2.34 14.02 -2.81
N ASP A 70 3.24 13.24 -3.42
CA ASP A 70 3.57 13.23 -4.84
C ASP A 70 3.09 11.93 -5.54
N GLY A 71 2.27 11.14 -4.85
CA GLY A 71 1.68 9.92 -5.41
C GLY A 71 0.89 10.19 -6.69
N SER A 72 1.16 9.43 -7.74
CA SER A 72 0.56 9.56 -9.06
C SER A 72 0.63 8.23 -9.80
N ARG A 73 0.24 8.21 -11.07
CA ARG A 73 0.47 7.07 -11.96
C ARG A 73 1.97 6.76 -12.11
N GLU A 74 2.82 7.78 -12.11
CA GLU A 74 4.27 7.67 -12.28
C GLU A 74 5.00 7.40 -10.97
N ILE A 75 4.46 7.87 -9.83
CA ILE A 75 5.08 7.72 -8.51
C ILE A 75 4.16 6.89 -7.63
N VAL A 76 4.55 5.64 -7.43
CA VAL A 76 3.73 4.64 -6.74
C VAL A 76 4.29 4.36 -5.35
N TYR A 77 3.41 4.33 -4.35
CA TYR A 77 3.76 4.10 -2.96
C TYR A 77 3.08 2.86 -2.38
N GLY A 78 3.81 2.10 -1.57
CA GLY A 78 3.27 1.03 -0.73
C GLY A 78 2.65 -0.15 -1.48
N GLN A 79 2.77 -0.18 -2.79
CA GLN A 79 2.26 -1.26 -3.64
C GLN A 79 3.41 -2.15 -4.10
N SER A 80 3.07 -3.32 -4.62
CA SER A 80 4.04 -4.20 -5.28
C SER A 80 4.73 -3.48 -6.43
N VAL A 81 5.98 -3.83 -6.68
CA VAL A 81 6.82 -3.22 -7.70
C VAL A 81 7.27 -4.27 -8.71
N HIS A 82 7.83 -3.82 -9.83
CA HIS A 82 8.36 -4.70 -10.88
C HIS A 82 7.35 -5.76 -11.36
N ARG A 83 6.05 -5.41 -11.39
CA ARG A 83 4.96 -6.27 -11.88
C ARG A 83 4.87 -7.62 -11.17
N ASP A 84 5.07 -7.62 -9.86
CA ASP A 84 5.02 -8.80 -8.99
C ASP A 84 6.07 -9.88 -9.32
N GLU A 85 7.09 -9.52 -10.07
CA GLU A 85 8.20 -10.43 -10.36
C GLU A 85 9.14 -10.61 -9.17
N PHE A 86 10.03 -11.59 -9.24
CA PHE A 86 11.04 -11.90 -8.21
C PHE A 86 10.46 -12.21 -6.82
N GLY A 87 9.21 -12.68 -6.76
CA GLY A 87 8.53 -12.96 -5.50
C GLY A 87 8.05 -11.73 -4.74
N ILE A 88 8.04 -10.56 -5.39
CA ILE A 88 7.51 -9.33 -4.81
C ILE A 88 5.99 -9.36 -4.97
N SER A 89 5.25 -9.45 -3.87
CA SER A 89 3.77 -9.54 -3.89
C SER A 89 3.09 -8.41 -3.12
N LYS A 90 3.86 -7.55 -2.44
CA LYS A 90 3.36 -6.40 -1.68
C LYS A 90 4.39 -5.30 -1.59
N GLY A 91 3.99 -4.12 -1.15
CA GLY A 91 4.88 -2.97 -1.04
C GLY A 91 4.94 -2.33 0.34
N THR A 92 4.34 -2.97 1.36
CA THR A 92 4.37 -2.53 2.76
C THR A 92 4.86 -3.67 3.66
N PHE A 93 5.66 -3.33 4.68
CA PHE A 93 6.30 -4.32 5.55
C PHE A 93 6.38 -3.76 6.97
N TRP A 94 5.46 -4.19 7.84
CA TRP A 94 5.46 -3.78 9.24
C TRP A 94 6.58 -4.46 10.04
N SER A 95 7.19 -3.68 10.91
CA SER A 95 8.12 -4.24 11.91
C SER A 95 7.38 -5.13 12.92
N PRO A 96 8.04 -6.12 13.54
CA PRO A 96 7.42 -7.01 14.52
C PRO A 96 6.79 -6.29 15.72
N ASN A 97 7.39 -5.18 16.16
CA ASN A 97 6.80 -4.36 17.24
C ASN A 97 5.63 -3.46 16.77
N GLY A 98 5.39 -3.38 15.45
CA GLY A 98 4.29 -2.62 14.86
C GLY A 98 4.45 -1.10 14.85
N GLU A 99 5.63 -0.58 15.19
CA GLU A 99 5.91 0.86 15.28
C GLU A 99 6.49 1.44 13.98
N LEU A 100 7.14 0.59 13.18
CA LEU A 100 7.81 1.01 11.95
C LEU A 100 7.16 0.34 10.73
N LEU A 101 6.97 1.13 9.67
CA LEU A 101 6.49 0.65 8.38
C LEU A 101 7.56 0.87 7.32
N ALA A 102 8.16 -0.19 6.80
CA ALA A 102 8.93 -0.12 5.57
C ALA A 102 8.00 -0.19 4.37
N PHE A 103 8.30 0.58 3.32
CA PHE A 103 7.47 0.63 2.13
C PHE A 103 8.29 0.91 0.87
N TYR A 104 7.80 0.45 -0.28
CA TYR A 104 8.34 0.83 -1.56
C TYR A 104 7.84 2.20 -2.02
N ARG A 105 8.74 2.98 -2.59
CA ARG A 105 8.45 4.09 -3.50
C ARG A 105 9.03 3.75 -4.86
N MET A 106 8.18 3.62 -5.85
CA MET A 106 8.55 3.32 -7.22
C MET A 106 8.36 4.55 -8.10
N ASP A 107 9.43 4.97 -8.78
CA ASP A 107 9.37 5.95 -9.84
C ASP A 107 9.38 5.20 -11.19
N GLN A 108 8.31 5.34 -11.93
CA GLN A 108 8.14 4.78 -13.27
C GLN A 108 7.89 5.86 -14.34
N SER A 109 8.25 7.11 -14.04
CA SER A 109 8.07 8.23 -14.97
C SER A 109 8.82 8.03 -16.29
N MET A 110 9.97 7.35 -16.24
CA MET A 110 10.79 7.04 -17.39
C MET A 110 10.38 5.76 -18.13
N VAL A 111 9.45 4.98 -17.60
CA VAL A 111 9.02 3.71 -18.19
C VAL A 111 8.04 3.97 -19.33
N SER A 112 8.23 3.28 -20.45
CA SER A 112 7.34 3.38 -21.61
C SER A 112 5.94 2.87 -21.31
N ASP A 113 4.96 3.46 -21.97
CA ASP A 113 3.58 2.98 -21.95
C ASP A 113 3.41 1.81 -22.91
N TYR A 114 3.03 0.66 -22.39
CA TYR A 114 2.62 -0.48 -23.20
C TYR A 114 1.13 -0.31 -23.58
N PRO A 115 0.79 -0.40 -24.87
CA PRO A 115 -0.59 -0.20 -25.32
C PRO A 115 -1.48 -1.36 -24.85
N GLN A 116 -2.40 -1.04 -23.97
CA GLN A 116 -3.47 -1.94 -23.54
C GLN A 116 -4.82 -1.30 -23.79
N VAL A 117 -5.82 -2.16 -23.88
CA VAL A 117 -7.20 -1.79 -24.13
C VAL A 117 -8.06 -2.39 -23.02
N ASP A 118 -8.83 -1.55 -22.35
CA ASP A 118 -9.86 -1.97 -21.42
C ASP A 118 -11.16 -2.22 -22.19
N ILE A 119 -11.69 -3.43 -22.04
CA ILE A 119 -12.99 -3.83 -22.64
C ILE A 119 -13.96 -3.96 -21.48
N PRO A 120 -14.89 -3.01 -21.28
CA PRO A 120 -15.84 -3.08 -20.20
C PRO A 120 -16.74 -4.30 -20.33
N GLU A 121 -17.02 -4.96 -19.21
CA GLU A 121 -18.05 -5.99 -19.14
C GLU A 121 -19.40 -5.33 -19.38
N ILE A 122 -20.16 -5.90 -20.33
CA ILE A 122 -21.51 -5.43 -20.64
C ILE A 122 -22.48 -6.22 -19.76
N ASP A 123 -23.06 -5.55 -18.78
CA ASP A 123 -24.18 -6.11 -18.00
C ASP A 123 -25.51 -5.87 -18.75
N TYR A 124 -25.80 -6.73 -19.73
CA TYR A 124 -27.02 -6.67 -20.51
C TYR A 124 -28.31 -6.83 -19.71
N PHE A 125 -28.23 -7.44 -18.53
CA PHE A 125 -29.41 -7.76 -17.72
C PHE A 125 -29.83 -6.64 -16.79
N ASN A 126 -28.87 -5.93 -16.22
CA ASN A 126 -29.14 -4.89 -15.20
C ASN A 126 -29.03 -3.47 -15.75
N HIS A 127 -28.20 -3.27 -16.78
CA HIS A 127 -27.94 -1.95 -17.37
C HIS A 127 -27.88 -2.00 -18.89
N PRO A 128 -29.01 -2.29 -19.59
CA PRO A 128 -29.05 -2.41 -21.05
C PRO A 128 -28.76 -1.07 -21.80
N GLU A 129 -28.82 0.05 -21.09
CA GLU A 129 -28.66 1.42 -21.63
C GLU A 129 -27.26 1.99 -21.42
N THR A 130 -26.32 1.26 -20.81
CA THR A 130 -24.97 1.74 -20.65
C THR A 130 -24.25 1.75 -22.02
N GLU A 131 -23.98 2.93 -22.52
CA GLU A 131 -23.35 3.23 -23.82
C GLU A 131 -21.91 2.71 -23.97
N THR A 132 -21.43 1.86 -23.11
CA THR A 132 -20.00 1.54 -23.00
C THR A 132 -19.66 0.20 -23.61
N CYS A 133 -20.10 -0.05 -24.84
CA CYS A 133 -19.60 -1.18 -25.64
C CYS A 133 -18.23 -0.90 -26.27
N CYS A 134 -17.63 0.26 -26.02
CA CYS A 134 -16.41 0.65 -26.71
C CYS A 134 -15.19 0.38 -25.84
N ALA A 135 -14.24 -0.36 -26.41
CA ALA A 135 -12.91 -0.50 -25.85
C ALA A 135 -12.24 0.89 -25.68
N LYS A 136 -11.61 1.12 -24.53
CA LYS A 136 -10.89 2.37 -24.23
C LYS A 136 -9.40 2.09 -24.09
N PRO A 137 -8.53 2.99 -24.58
CA PRO A 137 -7.10 2.87 -24.28
C PRO A 137 -6.86 2.88 -22.76
N ALA A 138 -6.13 1.89 -22.28
CA ALA A 138 -5.73 1.75 -20.88
C ALA A 138 -4.23 1.38 -20.82
N PRO A 139 -3.32 2.25 -21.29
CA PRO A 139 -1.90 1.94 -21.36
C PRO A 139 -1.34 1.70 -19.97
N ASP A 140 -0.49 0.68 -19.85
CA ASP A 140 0.19 0.32 -18.61
C ASP A 140 1.70 0.59 -18.71
N LYS A 141 2.33 0.97 -17.60
CA LYS A 141 3.77 1.17 -17.52
C LYS A 141 4.48 -0.19 -17.55
N TYR A 142 5.12 -0.50 -18.66
CA TYR A 142 5.81 -1.78 -18.85
C TYR A 142 7.17 -1.57 -19.55
N PRO A 143 8.29 -1.84 -18.86
CA PRO A 143 9.61 -1.74 -19.48
C PRO A 143 9.81 -2.93 -20.44
N MET A 144 9.78 -2.65 -21.72
CA MET A 144 10.09 -3.64 -22.75
C MET A 144 11.57 -4.04 -22.68
N THR A 145 11.90 -5.20 -23.22
CA THR A 145 13.29 -5.68 -23.24
C THR A 145 14.25 -4.65 -23.84
N GLY A 146 15.27 -4.27 -23.06
CA GLY A 146 16.25 -3.27 -23.46
C GLY A 146 15.85 -1.81 -23.18
N GLU A 147 14.65 -1.55 -22.66
CA GLU A 147 14.21 -0.23 -22.24
C GLU A 147 14.51 0.04 -20.75
N THR A 148 14.34 1.31 -20.37
CA THR A 148 14.57 1.75 -19.00
C THR A 148 13.52 1.17 -18.05
N SER A 149 13.97 0.56 -16.96
CA SER A 149 13.13 -0.01 -15.92
C SER A 149 12.74 1.02 -14.83
N HIS A 150 11.85 0.62 -13.95
CA HIS A 150 11.45 1.37 -12.76
C HIS A 150 12.64 1.62 -11.83
N LYS A 151 12.59 2.73 -11.09
CA LYS A 151 13.52 3.04 -10.00
C LYS A 151 12.80 2.91 -8.68
N VAL A 152 13.23 1.96 -7.86
CA VAL A 152 12.60 1.68 -6.56
C VAL A 152 13.51 2.10 -5.42
N THR A 153 12.94 2.76 -4.44
CA THR A 153 13.58 3.08 -3.15
C THR A 153 12.74 2.54 -2.01
N VAL A 154 13.39 2.30 -0.87
CA VAL A 154 12.73 1.82 0.34
C VAL A 154 12.68 2.95 1.37
N GLY A 155 11.48 3.34 1.75
CA GLY A 155 11.22 4.27 2.84
C GLY A 155 10.89 3.52 4.13
N VAL A 156 11.13 4.16 5.27
CA VAL A 156 10.71 3.69 6.60
C VAL A 156 10.00 4.83 7.31
N PHE A 157 8.77 4.59 7.68
CA PHE A 157 7.95 5.50 8.47
C PHE A 157 7.91 5.04 9.92
N ASP A 158 8.08 5.98 10.85
CA ASP A 158 8.01 5.77 12.29
C ASP A 158 6.70 6.34 12.83
N CYS A 159 5.81 5.46 13.32
CA CYS A 159 4.50 5.84 13.86
C CYS A 159 4.60 6.65 15.15
N MET A 160 5.71 6.54 15.90
CA MET A 160 5.88 7.25 17.16
C MET A 160 6.31 8.70 16.95
N THR A 161 7.14 8.94 15.94
CA THR A 161 7.68 10.28 15.64
C THR A 161 7.00 10.98 14.47
N GLY A 162 6.24 10.22 13.64
CA GLY A 162 5.62 10.72 12.41
C GLY A 162 6.65 11.05 11.31
N LYS A 163 7.86 10.54 11.40
CA LYS A 163 8.94 10.82 10.45
C LYS A 163 9.17 9.69 9.47
N THR A 164 9.51 10.06 8.25
CA THR A 164 9.93 9.14 7.20
C THR A 164 11.40 9.34 6.89
N ILE A 165 12.14 8.26 6.72
CA ILE A 165 13.49 8.23 6.18
C ILE A 165 13.55 7.30 4.97
N TYR A 166 14.45 7.57 4.03
CA TYR A 166 14.74 6.65 2.94
C TYR A 166 16.09 5.97 3.15
N LEU A 167 16.13 4.65 2.90
CA LEU A 167 17.34 3.86 3.07
C LEU A 167 18.38 4.26 2.02
N LYS A 168 19.64 4.41 2.45
CA LYS A 168 20.77 4.71 1.57
C LYS A 168 21.29 3.42 0.92
N ALA A 169 20.50 2.87 0.02
CA ALA A 169 20.82 1.60 -0.65
C ALA A 169 21.63 1.76 -1.96
N GLY A 170 22.08 2.96 -2.28
CA GLY A 170 22.78 3.28 -3.51
C GLY A 170 21.88 3.67 -4.68
N ASP A 171 22.42 3.69 -5.88
CA ASP A 171 21.68 4.03 -7.11
C ASP A 171 20.59 2.97 -7.37
N PRO A 172 19.32 3.36 -7.51
CA PRO A 172 18.22 2.43 -7.79
C PRO A 172 18.14 2.00 -9.27
N THR A 173 19.02 2.50 -10.15
CA THR A 173 19.04 2.12 -11.57
C THR A 173 19.45 0.66 -11.71
N ASP A 174 18.67 -0.12 -12.47
CA ASP A 174 18.88 -1.56 -12.72
C ASP A 174 19.07 -2.40 -11.44
N ARG A 175 18.38 -2.01 -10.37
CA ARG A 175 18.44 -2.67 -9.08
C ARG A 175 17.05 -3.02 -8.58
N TYR A 176 16.91 -4.24 -8.06
CA TYR A 176 15.67 -4.75 -7.49
C TYR A 176 15.88 -5.04 -6.00
N PHE A 177 15.01 -4.48 -5.16
CA PHE A 177 14.98 -4.77 -3.72
C PHE A 177 13.92 -5.82 -3.45
N THR A 178 14.35 -7.03 -3.15
CA THR A 178 13.47 -8.18 -2.89
C THR A 178 13.63 -8.70 -1.47
N ASN A 179 12.72 -9.56 -1.04
CA ASN A 179 12.79 -10.28 0.24
C ASN A 179 12.94 -9.35 1.46
N ILE A 180 12.23 -8.22 1.47
CA ILE A 180 12.27 -7.30 2.60
C ILE A 180 11.73 -8.00 3.84
N ALA A 181 12.56 -8.09 4.86
CA ALA A 181 12.22 -8.68 6.15
C ALA A 181 12.83 -7.88 7.31
N TRP A 182 12.09 -7.77 8.40
CA TRP A 182 12.58 -7.16 9.64
C TRP A 182 13.26 -8.19 10.53
N SER A 183 14.29 -7.76 11.25
CA SER A 183 14.82 -8.53 12.39
C SER A 183 13.77 -8.64 13.50
N PRO A 184 13.81 -9.70 14.32
CA PRO A 184 12.85 -9.87 15.42
C PRO A 184 12.81 -8.72 16.43
N ASP A 185 13.92 -8.00 16.60
CA ASP A 185 14.03 -6.83 17.48
C ASP A 185 13.61 -5.51 16.81
N SER A 186 13.11 -5.56 15.58
CA SER A 186 12.61 -4.40 14.80
C SER A 186 13.67 -3.34 14.49
N LYS A 187 14.96 -3.65 14.55
CA LYS A 187 16.05 -2.67 14.37
C LYS A 187 16.74 -2.75 13.02
N THR A 188 16.61 -3.88 12.33
CA THR A 188 17.33 -4.13 11.08
C THR A 188 16.37 -4.60 10.01
N ILE A 189 16.57 -4.11 8.79
CA ILE A 189 15.88 -4.59 7.59
C ILE A 189 16.88 -5.38 6.76
N TYR A 190 16.51 -6.60 6.44
CA TYR A 190 17.20 -7.45 5.46
C TYR A 190 16.53 -7.30 4.10
N MET A 191 17.32 -7.17 3.06
CA MET A 191 16.85 -7.10 1.68
C MET A 191 17.93 -7.56 0.71
#